data_80b18dbd9d0e49799bc43b3a8ff82217
#
_entry.id   80b18dbd9d0e49799bc43b3a8ff82217
#
_cell.length_a   1.000
_cell.length_b   1.000
_cell.length_c   1.000
_cell.angle_alpha   90.00
_cell.angle_beta   90.00
_cell.angle_gamma   90.00
#
_symmetry.space_group_name_H-M   'P 1'
#
loop_
_entity.id
_entity.type
_entity.pdbx_description
1 polymer ?
#
loop_
_entity_poly.entity_id
_entity_poly.type
_entity_poly.pdbx_seq_one_letter_code
_entity_poly.pdbx_strand_id
1 'polypeptide(L)'
;MSRPKPEILTEAADRTTFKSEQVLASEGIWTVFYDGRPINLRSMPMLAAHSGPKYKKVSFSNPGHAINLAKKLNKQFKTNLFTVVLLNAGEQVYP
;
A
#
# COMPACT_ATOMS: atom_id res chain seq x y z
N MET A 1 8.64 -22.97 -7.31
CA MET A 1 7.24 -23.02 -6.86
C MET A 1 6.38 -22.12 -7.73
N SER A 2 5.32 -22.67 -8.25
CA SER A 2 4.38 -21.88 -9.01
C SER A 2 3.51 -21.04 -8.08
N ARG A 3 3.27 -19.81 -8.45
CA ARG A 3 2.34 -18.97 -7.73
C ARG A 3 0.92 -19.47 -7.97
N PRO A 4 0.05 -19.44 -6.97
CA PRO A 4 -1.35 -19.76 -7.20
C PRO A 4 -1.94 -18.76 -8.19
N LYS A 5 -2.88 -19.24 -9.00
CA LYS A 5 -3.57 -18.37 -9.93
C LYS A 5 -4.38 -17.34 -9.16
N PRO A 6 -4.36 -16.05 -9.57
CA PRO A 6 -5.18 -15.05 -8.92
C PRO A 6 -6.66 -15.33 -9.18
N GLU A 7 -7.48 -15.07 -8.18
CA GLU A 7 -8.93 -15.13 -8.32
C GLU A 7 -9.42 -13.83 -8.93
N ILE A 8 -10.07 -13.91 -10.08
CA ILE A 8 -10.61 -12.73 -10.76
C ILE A 8 -12.04 -12.53 -10.31
N LEU A 9 -12.32 -11.37 -9.70
CA LEU A 9 -13.65 -11.03 -9.21
C LEU A 9 -14.52 -10.45 -10.30
N THR A 10 -13.95 -9.61 -11.14
CA THR A 10 -14.64 -9.05 -12.29
C THR A 10 -13.63 -8.56 -13.32
N GLU A 11 -14.10 -8.35 -14.54
CA GLU A 11 -13.23 -7.93 -15.61
C GLU A 11 -14.00 -7.00 -16.54
N ALA A 12 -13.32 -5.96 -17.03
CA ALA A 12 -13.86 -5.03 -18.01
C ALA A 12 -12.89 -4.89 -19.17
N ALA A 13 -13.40 -5.01 -20.38
CA ALA A 13 -12.60 -4.87 -21.60
C ALA A 13 -13.05 -3.65 -22.38
N ASP A 14 -12.10 -2.85 -22.84
CA ASP A 14 -12.38 -1.70 -23.70
C ASP A 14 -11.89 -2.03 -25.11
N ARG A 15 -12.82 -2.16 -26.04
CA ARG A 15 -12.51 -2.51 -27.42
C ARG A 15 -11.86 -1.36 -28.19
N THR A 16 -12.03 -0.13 -27.72
CA THR A 16 -11.44 1.04 -28.37
C THR A 16 -9.94 1.11 -28.11
N THR A 17 -9.53 0.85 -26.88
CA THR A 17 -8.11 0.91 -26.50
C THR A 17 -7.46 -0.47 -26.46
N PHE A 18 -8.22 -1.54 -26.64
CA PHE A 18 -7.76 -2.93 -26.55
C PHE A 18 -7.15 -3.25 -25.20
N LYS A 19 -7.63 -2.61 -24.14
CA LYS A 19 -7.19 -2.87 -22.78
C LYS A 19 -8.25 -3.61 -22.01
N SER A 20 -7.79 -4.50 -21.13
CA SER A 20 -8.65 -5.22 -20.21
C SER A 20 -8.18 -4.94 -18.80
N GLU A 21 -9.10 -4.63 -17.92
CA GLU A 21 -8.82 -4.48 -16.49
C GLU A 21 -9.49 -5.58 -15.72
N GLN A 22 -8.77 -6.14 -14.77
CA GLN A 22 -9.26 -7.21 -13.92
C GLN A 22 -9.20 -6.79 -12.48
N VAL A 23 -10.26 -7.09 -11.74
CA VAL A 23 -10.28 -6.92 -10.29
C VAL A 23 -9.99 -8.29 -9.67
N LEU A 24 -8.89 -8.37 -8.95
CA LEU A 24 -8.45 -9.62 -8.34
C LEU A 24 -8.76 -9.61 -6.84
N ALA A 25 -9.06 -10.80 -6.31
CA ALA A 25 -9.24 -10.95 -4.88
C ALA A 25 -7.93 -10.74 -4.15
N SER A 26 -8.00 -10.19 -2.95
CA SER A 26 -6.87 -10.02 -2.05
C SER A 26 -7.25 -10.51 -0.66
N GLU A 27 -6.28 -11.01 0.10
CA GLU A 27 -6.53 -11.41 1.49
C GLU A 27 -6.90 -10.22 2.36
N GLY A 28 -6.46 -9.04 1.98
CA GLY A 28 -6.68 -7.83 2.72
C GLY A 28 -5.70 -6.76 2.29
N ILE A 29 -5.47 -5.82 3.16
CA ILE A 29 -4.55 -4.72 2.90
C ILE A 29 -3.42 -4.78 3.92
N TRP A 30 -2.18 -4.88 3.45
CA TRP A 30 -1.00 -4.80 4.30
C TRP A 30 -0.58 -3.35 4.38
N THR A 31 -0.57 -2.81 5.58
CA THR A 31 -0.23 -1.42 5.78
C THR A 31 0.84 -1.27 6.85
N VAL A 32 1.60 -0.19 6.76
CA VAL A 32 2.64 0.09 7.74
C VAL A 32 2.03 0.96 8.85
N PHE A 33 2.23 0.51 10.09
CA PHE A 33 1.83 1.23 11.28
C PHE A 33 3.08 1.75 11.98
N TYR A 34 2.93 2.81 12.76
CA TYR A 34 3.98 3.30 13.63
C TYR A 34 3.49 3.27 15.08
N ASP A 35 4.20 2.53 15.92
CA ASP A 35 3.88 2.39 17.34
C ASP A 35 2.40 2.02 17.55
N GLY A 36 1.92 1.06 16.73
CA GLY A 36 0.55 0.57 16.82
C GLY A 36 -0.52 1.49 16.25
N ARG A 37 -0.14 2.54 15.55
CA ARG A 37 -1.09 3.50 14.97
C ARG A 37 -1.03 3.53 13.45
N PRO A 38 -2.18 3.69 12.78
CA PRO A 38 -2.19 3.95 11.35
C PRO A 38 -1.45 5.25 11.05
N ILE A 39 -0.73 5.28 9.94
CA ILE A 39 0.07 6.44 9.58
C ILE A 39 -0.23 6.94 8.18
N ASN A 40 0.21 8.16 7.94
CA ASN A 40 0.34 8.74 6.62
C ASN A 40 1.80 9.16 6.47
N LEU A 41 2.41 8.89 5.34
CA LEU A 41 3.83 9.18 5.14
C LEU A 41 3.97 10.40 4.24
N ARG A 42 4.61 11.42 4.76
CA ARG A 42 4.82 12.67 4.05
C ARG A 42 6.31 12.98 3.97
N SER A 43 6.75 13.32 2.76
CA SER A 43 8.11 13.74 2.53
C SER A 43 8.13 15.25 2.32
N MET A 44 9.01 15.95 3.03
CA MET A 44 9.15 17.39 2.94
C MET A 44 10.53 17.74 2.42
N PRO A 45 10.66 18.68 1.46
CA PRO A 45 11.98 19.15 1.07
C PRO A 45 12.61 19.95 2.21
N MET A 46 13.90 19.68 2.47
CA MET A 46 14.63 20.41 3.52
C MET A 46 15.01 21.80 3.06
N LEU A 47 15.21 21.97 1.76
CA LEU A 47 15.53 23.26 1.18
C LEU A 47 14.23 23.90 0.71
N ALA A 48 14.04 25.17 1.03
CA ALA A 48 12.81 25.88 0.84
C ALA A 48 12.48 26.15 -0.64
N ALA A 49 12.80 25.24 -1.51
CA ALA A 49 12.85 25.69 -2.84
C ALA A 49 11.58 25.54 -3.63
N HIS A 50 10.86 24.46 -3.61
CA HIS A 50 10.03 24.42 -4.76
C HIS A 50 8.79 23.63 -4.73
N SER A 51 8.76 22.58 -4.06
CA SER A 51 7.56 21.78 -4.10
C SER A 51 7.05 21.57 -2.70
N GLY A 52 5.75 21.55 -2.58
CA GLY A 52 5.12 21.25 -1.33
C GLY A 52 5.40 19.81 -0.90
N PRO A 53 4.78 19.39 0.19
CA PRO A 53 4.95 18.03 0.68
C PRO A 53 4.44 16.99 -0.31
N LYS A 54 5.09 15.86 -0.34
CA LYS A 54 4.66 14.71 -1.13
C LYS A 54 4.26 13.57 -0.21
N TYR A 55 3.13 12.98 -0.51
CA TYR A 55 2.63 11.84 0.27
C TYR A 55 3.00 10.55 -0.42
N LYS A 56 3.43 9.58 0.36
CA LYS A 56 3.81 8.27 -0.14
C LYS A 56 2.83 7.22 0.31
N LYS A 57 2.65 6.20 -0.51
CA LYS A 57 1.77 5.10 -0.23
C LYS A 57 2.30 4.26 0.92
N VAL A 58 1.46 3.91 1.87
CA VAL A 58 1.83 3.09 3.03
C VAL A 58 1.02 1.80 3.12
N SER A 59 0.02 1.61 2.26
CA SER A 59 -0.82 0.42 2.26
C SER A 59 -0.79 -0.24 0.89
N PHE A 60 -0.83 -1.58 0.89
CA PHE A 60 -0.62 -2.36 -0.31
C PHE A 60 -1.47 -3.62 -0.26
N SER A 61 -1.83 -4.14 -1.44
CA SER A 61 -2.48 -5.44 -1.54
C SER A 61 -1.49 -6.60 -1.55
N ASN A 62 -0.20 -6.31 -1.41
CA ASN A 62 0.87 -7.30 -1.42
C ASN A 62 1.76 -7.11 -0.19
N PRO A 63 2.00 -8.17 0.61
CA PRO A 63 2.77 -8.02 1.84
C PRO A 63 4.23 -7.63 1.61
N GLY A 64 4.84 -8.04 0.50
CA GLY A 64 6.24 -7.76 0.23
C GLY A 64 6.56 -6.28 0.19
N HIS A 65 5.70 -5.49 -0.44
CA HIS A 65 5.90 -4.04 -0.51
C HIS A 65 5.80 -3.38 0.85
N ALA A 66 4.84 -3.81 1.67
CA ALA A 66 4.68 -3.26 3.01
C ALA A 66 5.88 -3.61 3.90
N ILE A 67 6.35 -4.85 3.82
CA ILE A 67 7.50 -5.31 4.60
C ILE A 67 8.75 -4.51 4.22
N ASN A 68 8.99 -4.33 2.93
CA ASN A 68 10.14 -3.56 2.46
C ASN A 68 10.08 -2.11 2.92
N LEU A 69 8.90 -1.50 2.88
CA LEU A 69 8.72 -0.14 3.35
C LEU A 69 8.98 -0.03 4.85
N ALA A 70 8.44 -0.96 5.65
CA ALA A 70 8.65 -0.95 7.09
C ALA A 70 10.14 -1.09 7.43
N LYS A 71 10.84 -1.98 6.75
CA LYS A 71 12.28 -2.15 6.95
C LYS A 71 13.04 -0.88 6.63
N LYS A 72 12.70 -0.24 5.51
CA LYS A 72 13.33 1.01 5.10
C LYS A 72 13.11 2.11 6.12
N LEU A 73 11.87 2.25 6.61
CA LEU A 73 11.54 3.30 7.57
C LEU A 73 12.20 3.05 8.92
N ASN A 74 12.24 1.79 9.38
CA ASN A 74 12.93 1.46 10.63
C ASN A 74 14.41 1.82 10.55
N LYS A 75 15.03 1.59 9.40
CA LYS A 75 16.42 1.95 9.21
C LYS A 75 16.60 3.48 9.14
N GLN A 76 15.72 4.15 8.42
CA GLN A 76 15.79 5.60 8.23
C GLN A 76 15.56 6.37 9.52
N PHE A 77 14.60 5.93 10.32
CA PHE A 77 14.24 6.58 11.58
C PHE A 77 14.95 5.97 12.80
N LYS A 78 15.81 4.99 12.56
CA LYS A 78 16.60 4.33 13.61
C LYS A 78 15.74 3.81 14.75
N THR A 79 14.72 3.06 14.41
CA THR A 79 13.75 2.54 15.34
C THR A 79 13.29 1.16 14.90
N ASN A 80 12.48 0.49 15.71
CA ASN A 80 11.80 -0.75 15.35
C ASN A 80 10.28 -0.62 15.51
N LEU A 81 9.77 0.60 15.51
CA LEU A 81 8.37 0.87 15.76
C LEU A 81 7.49 0.80 14.51
N PHE A 82 8.08 0.75 13.32
CA PHE A 82 7.33 0.55 12.08
C PHE A 82 7.06 -0.94 11.91
N THR A 83 5.78 -1.28 11.85
CA THR A 83 5.33 -2.68 11.73
C THR A 83 4.39 -2.81 10.55
N VAL A 84 4.20 -4.05 10.09
CA VAL A 84 3.24 -4.35 9.04
C VAL A 84 2.03 -5.00 9.65
N VAL A 85 0.87 -4.47 9.33
CA VAL A 85 -0.41 -4.96 9.84
C VAL A 85 -1.28 -5.39 8.67
N LEU A 86 -1.87 -6.57 8.77
CA LEU A 86 -2.85 -7.04 7.79
C LEU A 86 -4.24 -6.63 8.26
N LEU A 87 -4.91 -5.84 7.42
CA LEU A 87 -6.29 -5.42 7.65
C LEU A 87 -7.19 -6.19 6.69
N ASN A 88 -8.02 -7.06 7.22
CA ASN A 88 -8.93 -7.87 6.42
C ASN A 88 -10.40 -7.67 6.79
N ALA A 89 -10.67 -6.70 7.63
CA ALA A 89 -12.02 -6.29 8.00
C ALA A 89 -12.03 -4.78 8.15
N GLY A 90 -13.19 -4.20 7.97
CA GLY A 90 -13.29 -2.76 8.06
C GLY A 90 -14.72 -2.29 8.08
N GLU A 91 -14.88 -1.00 8.10
CA GLU A 91 -16.16 -0.33 8.10
C GLU A 91 -16.42 0.26 6.72
N GLN A 92 -17.58 -0.04 6.13
CA GLN A 92 -17.97 0.58 4.87
C GLN A 92 -18.45 2.01 5.14
N VAL A 93 -17.70 2.99 4.61
CA VAL A 93 -17.99 4.41 4.86
C VAL A 93 -18.58 5.11 3.64
N TYR A 94 -18.64 4.40 2.48
CA TYR A 94 -19.17 4.95 1.23
C TYR A 94 -19.51 3.81 0.30
N PRO A 95 -20.56 4.01 -0.48
CA PRO A 95 -21.93 3.57 -0.34
C PRO A 95 -22.05 2.14 -0.38
#